data_2bd8b6d2409fdf52802357f2e34f5c47
#
_entry.id   2bd8b6d2409fdf52802357f2e34f5c47
#
_cell.length_a   1.000
_cell.length_b   1.000
_cell.length_c   1.000
_cell.angle_alpha   90.00
_cell.angle_beta   90.00
_cell.angle_gamma   90.00
#
_symmetry.space_group_name_H-M   'P 1'
#
loop_
_entity.id
_entity.type
_entity.pdbx_description
1 polymer ?
#
loop_
_entity_poly.entity_id
_entity_poly.type
_entity_poly.pdbx_seq_one_letter_code
_entity_poly.pdbx_strand_id
1 'polypeptide(L)'
;MRFSSWTQLIAMLFGQLGHAQSLREITGGLAACEGKLRHLGVNQPPKRSSLSYANEHRPWELCRSVFYDLLEHCQGEAAGRKRKFRFKHKLLSIDSATIALSLSMFDWAQYKRSKGAVKLHLVLDHDGYLPQYAVISDSKEADISTAKKMSFMPGTMLVFDRGYADYDWWLNLRTSV
;
A
#
# COMPACT_ATOMS: atom_id res chain seq x y z
N MET A 1 24.53 -19.54 -1.76
CA MET A 1 23.07 -19.61 -1.50
C MET A 1 22.40 -18.48 -2.26
N ARG A 2 21.35 -18.75 -3.03
CA ARG A 2 20.70 -17.75 -3.87
C ARG A 2 19.79 -16.86 -3.00
N PHE A 3 19.87 -15.53 -3.12
CA PHE A 3 19.01 -14.60 -2.40
C PHE A 3 17.54 -14.77 -2.84
N SER A 4 16.67 -15.27 -1.95
CA SER A 4 15.30 -15.63 -2.28
C SER A 4 14.36 -14.42 -2.30
N SER A 5 13.22 -14.53 -2.99
CA SER A 5 12.15 -13.52 -2.95
C SER A 5 11.54 -13.39 -1.56
N TRP A 6 11.46 -14.50 -0.82
CA TRP A 6 11.02 -14.50 0.58
C TRP A 6 11.95 -13.67 1.47
N THR A 7 13.28 -13.85 1.34
CA THR A 7 14.25 -13.04 2.09
C THR A 7 14.13 -11.55 1.74
N GLN A 8 13.86 -11.21 0.47
CA GLN A 8 13.60 -9.83 0.07
C GLN A 8 12.33 -9.28 0.73
N LEU A 9 11.22 -10.03 0.69
CA LEU A 9 9.96 -9.62 1.32
C LEU A 9 10.15 -9.34 2.81
N ILE A 10 10.80 -10.27 3.54
CA ILE A 10 11.10 -10.09 4.98
C ILE A 10 11.97 -8.86 5.21
N ALA A 11 12.97 -8.61 4.37
CA ALA A 11 13.83 -7.45 4.50
C ALA A 11 13.06 -6.13 4.27
N MET A 12 12.20 -6.09 3.27
CA MET A 12 11.39 -4.90 2.98
C MET A 12 10.34 -4.65 4.07
N LEU A 13 9.67 -5.69 4.59
CA LEU A 13 8.74 -5.59 5.71
C LEU A 13 9.46 -5.12 6.98
N PHE A 14 10.64 -5.66 7.28
CA PHE A 14 11.47 -5.18 8.40
C PHE A 14 11.80 -3.70 8.26
N GLY A 15 12.16 -3.26 7.05
CA GLY A 15 12.43 -1.84 6.77
C GLY A 15 11.23 -0.96 7.04
N GLN A 16 10.04 -1.36 6.60
CA GLN A 16 8.80 -0.60 6.81
C GLN A 16 8.39 -0.55 8.29
N LEU A 17 8.37 -1.69 8.96
CA LEU A 17 7.97 -1.79 10.36
C LEU A 17 8.99 -1.14 11.32
N GLY A 18 10.28 -1.19 10.97
CA GLY A 18 11.37 -0.59 11.73
C GLY A 18 11.67 0.86 11.35
N HIS A 19 10.90 1.46 10.43
CA HIS A 19 11.10 2.82 9.91
C HIS A 19 12.53 3.08 9.42
N ALA A 20 13.19 2.06 8.84
CA ALA A 20 14.55 2.16 8.35
C ALA A 20 14.64 3.12 7.15
N GLN A 21 15.60 4.02 7.18
CA GLN A 21 15.78 5.07 6.17
C GLN A 21 16.73 4.65 5.03
N SER A 22 17.37 3.48 5.14
CA SER A 22 18.35 3.03 4.15
C SER A 22 18.47 1.51 4.09
N LEU A 23 18.91 0.97 2.95
CA LEU A 23 19.23 -0.46 2.83
C LEU A 23 20.34 -0.90 3.81
N ARG A 24 21.21 0.02 4.23
CA ARG A 24 22.26 -0.26 5.23
C ARG A 24 21.61 -0.52 6.59
N GLU A 25 20.65 0.29 6.99
CA GLU A 25 19.92 0.10 8.25
C GLU A 25 19.10 -1.19 8.22
N ILE A 26 18.41 -1.49 7.11
CA ILE A 26 17.69 -2.75 6.95
C ILE A 26 18.62 -3.94 7.12
N THR A 27 19.71 -3.98 6.39
CA THR A 27 20.63 -5.14 6.44
C THR A 27 21.40 -5.22 7.77
N GLY A 28 21.75 -4.10 8.37
CA GLY A 28 22.37 -4.05 9.69
C GLY A 28 21.43 -4.51 10.81
N GLY A 29 20.18 -4.04 10.79
CA GLY A 29 19.17 -4.47 11.75
C GLY A 29 18.86 -5.97 11.64
N LEU A 30 18.73 -6.48 10.42
CA LEU A 30 18.52 -7.91 10.20
C LEU A 30 19.73 -8.73 10.64
N ALA A 31 20.97 -8.25 10.45
CA ALA A 31 22.16 -8.92 10.95
C ALA A 31 22.18 -8.99 12.48
N ALA A 32 21.74 -7.95 13.17
CA ALA A 32 21.59 -7.95 14.63
C ALA A 32 20.53 -8.94 15.12
N CYS A 33 19.58 -9.32 14.26
CA CYS A 33 18.51 -10.30 14.55
C CYS A 33 18.78 -11.70 13.98
N GLU A 34 20.02 -12.02 13.56
CA GLU A 34 20.35 -13.23 12.81
C GLU A 34 19.79 -14.51 13.45
N GLY A 35 19.92 -14.68 14.76
CA GLY A 35 19.40 -15.85 15.47
C GLY A 35 17.89 -16.02 15.40
N LYS A 36 17.13 -14.93 15.19
CA LYS A 36 15.67 -14.92 15.11
C LYS A 36 15.15 -15.09 13.67
N LEU A 37 15.97 -14.79 12.68
CA LEU A 37 15.57 -14.86 11.26
C LEU A 37 15.21 -16.28 10.81
N ARG A 38 15.78 -17.30 11.45
CA ARG A 38 15.48 -18.72 11.15
C ARG A 38 14.02 -19.07 11.40
N HIS A 39 13.36 -18.44 12.37
CA HIS A 39 11.92 -18.61 12.62
C HIS A 39 11.06 -18.08 11.47
N LEU A 40 11.60 -17.15 10.68
CA LEU A 40 10.97 -16.61 9.49
C LEU A 40 11.42 -17.33 8.20
N GLY A 41 12.12 -18.46 8.30
CA GLY A 41 12.64 -19.19 7.15
C GLY A 41 13.82 -18.49 6.44
N VAL A 42 14.46 -17.51 7.07
CA VAL A 42 15.62 -16.79 6.55
C VAL A 42 16.88 -17.27 7.26
N ASN A 43 17.72 -18.03 6.56
CA ASN A 43 18.90 -18.66 7.16
C ASN A 43 20.04 -17.68 7.46
N GLN A 44 20.14 -16.60 6.67
CA GLN A 44 21.19 -15.60 6.80
C GLN A 44 20.65 -14.22 6.45
N PRO A 45 21.09 -13.14 7.13
CA PRO A 45 20.72 -11.79 6.79
C PRO A 45 21.19 -11.45 5.37
N PRO A 46 20.42 -10.65 4.61
CA PRO A 46 20.78 -10.31 3.24
C PRO A 46 22.00 -9.37 3.21
N LYS A 47 22.86 -9.55 2.21
CA LYS A 47 23.87 -8.55 1.88
C LYS A 47 23.19 -7.34 1.22
N ARG A 48 23.67 -6.13 1.51
CA ARG A 48 23.14 -4.88 0.94
C ARG A 48 23.11 -4.90 -0.60
N SER A 49 24.19 -5.37 -1.23
CA SER A 49 24.27 -5.48 -2.69
C SER A 49 23.22 -6.43 -3.27
N SER A 50 22.96 -7.56 -2.61
CA SER A 50 21.95 -8.52 -3.05
C SER A 50 20.53 -7.97 -2.92
N LEU A 51 20.27 -7.24 -1.84
CA LEU A 51 18.97 -6.58 -1.62
C LEU A 51 18.76 -5.45 -2.62
N SER A 52 19.79 -4.62 -2.85
CA SER A 52 19.73 -3.54 -3.86
C SER A 52 19.45 -4.10 -5.25
N TYR A 53 20.23 -5.10 -5.67
CA TYR A 53 20.04 -5.74 -6.98
C TYR A 53 18.64 -6.35 -7.13
N ALA A 54 18.14 -7.01 -6.09
CA ALA A 54 16.81 -7.59 -6.13
C ALA A 54 15.70 -6.54 -6.23
N ASN A 55 15.83 -5.43 -5.53
CA ASN A 55 14.85 -4.33 -5.60
C ASN A 55 14.83 -3.65 -6.97
N GLU A 56 15.97 -3.61 -7.65
CA GLU A 56 16.10 -3.01 -8.98
C GLU A 56 15.58 -3.93 -10.10
N HIS A 57 15.83 -5.24 -9.99
CA HIS A 57 15.66 -6.17 -11.11
C HIS A 57 14.45 -7.12 -10.97
N ARG A 58 13.87 -7.26 -9.78
CA ARG A 58 12.70 -8.13 -9.61
C ARG A 58 11.41 -7.39 -9.93
N PRO A 59 10.44 -8.06 -10.54
CA PRO A 59 9.17 -7.44 -10.90
C PRO A 59 8.41 -7.03 -9.64
N TRP A 60 7.89 -5.82 -9.63
CA TRP A 60 7.10 -5.27 -8.52
C TRP A 60 5.78 -6.02 -8.30
N GLU A 61 5.30 -6.72 -9.33
CA GLU A 61 4.11 -7.56 -9.31
C GLU A 61 4.17 -8.65 -8.23
N LEU A 62 5.39 -9.05 -7.84
CA LEU A 62 5.57 -9.96 -6.71
C LEU A 62 4.97 -9.37 -5.42
N CYS A 63 5.27 -8.12 -5.13
CA CYS A 63 4.74 -7.44 -3.93
C CYS A 63 3.22 -7.24 -4.05
N ARG A 64 2.73 -6.92 -5.26
CA ARG A 64 1.30 -6.79 -5.54
C ARG A 64 0.56 -8.10 -5.28
N SER A 65 1.06 -9.23 -5.79
CA SER A 65 0.43 -10.54 -5.58
C SER A 65 0.35 -10.88 -4.09
N VAL A 66 1.47 -10.73 -3.37
CA VAL A 66 1.49 -10.96 -1.91
C VAL A 66 0.48 -10.07 -1.17
N PHE A 67 0.35 -8.81 -1.59
CA PHE A 67 -0.63 -7.90 -1.00
C PHE A 67 -2.06 -8.39 -1.20
N TYR A 68 -2.44 -8.78 -2.42
CA TYR A 68 -3.80 -9.22 -2.70
C TYR A 68 -4.11 -10.59 -2.09
N ASP A 69 -3.16 -11.54 -2.10
CA ASP A 69 -3.33 -12.84 -1.44
C ASP A 69 -3.55 -12.68 0.07
N LEU A 70 -2.78 -11.79 0.71
CA LEU A 70 -2.93 -11.48 2.12
C LEU A 70 -4.25 -10.74 2.40
N LEU A 71 -4.63 -9.82 1.54
CA LEU A 71 -5.88 -9.08 1.66
C LEU A 71 -7.11 -10.02 1.56
N GLU A 72 -7.13 -10.93 0.60
CA GLU A 72 -8.18 -11.93 0.45
C GLU A 72 -8.30 -12.81 1.69
N HIS A 73 -7.16 -13.28 2.21
CA HIS A 73 -7.13 -14.05 3.45
C HIS A 73 -7.71 -13.26 4.63
N CYS A 74 -7.29 -12.02 4.82
CA CYS A 74 -7.79 -11.14 5.88
C CYS A 74 -9.28 -10.80 5.73
N GLN A 75 -9.76 -10.63 4.49
CA GLN A 75 -11.18 -10.39 4.22
C GLN A 75 -12.03 -11.62 4.57
N GLY A 76 -11.55 -12.83 4.27
CA GLY A 76 -12.19 -14.07 4.70
C GLY A 76 -12.34 -14.18 6.22
N GLU A 77 -11.28 -13.84 6.96
CA GLU A 77 -11.28 -13.80 8.42
C GLU A 77 -12.20 -12.70 9.00
N ALA A 78 -12.33 -11.57 8.30
CA ALA A 78 -13.16 -10.45 8.73
C ALA A 78 -14.66 -10.67 8.46
N ALA A 79 -15.02 -11.48 7.48
CA ALA A 79 -16.39 -11.69 7.03
C ALA A 79 -17.35 -12.24 8.15
N GLY A 80 -16.79 -12.90 9.17
CA GLY A 80 -17.55 -13.38 10.32
C GLY A 80 -17.66 -12.38 11.51
N ARG A 81 -17.04 -11.23 11.43
CA ARG A 81 -17.02 -10.26 12.54
C ARG A 81 -18.30 -9.43 12.58
N LYS A 82 -18.79 -9.14 13.79
CA LYS A 82 -19.96 -8.25 13.99
C LYS A 82 -19.62 -6.85 13.51
N ARG A 83 -20.51 -6.26 12.70
CA ARG A 83 -20.41 -4.86 12.29
C ARG A 83 -20.39 -3.94 13.50
N LYS A 84 -19.50 -2.95 13.49
CA LYS A 84 -19.39 -1.95 14.55
C LYS A 84 -20.49 -0.88 14.46
N PHE A 85 -20.99 -0.63 13.26
CA PHE A 85 -21.99 0.40 13.01
C PHE A 85 -23.40 -0.20 12.94
N ARG A 86 -24.39 0.56 13.42
CA ARG A 86 -25.79 0.12 13.49
C ARG A 86 -26.55 0.22 12.15
N PHE A 87 -25.99 0.89 11.16
CA PHE A 87 -26.63 1.02 9.85
C PHE A 87 -26.28 -0.19 8.95
N LYS A 88 -27.22 -0.54 8.07
CA LYS A 88 -27.13 -1.73 7.21
C LYS A 88 -26.18 -1.56 6.00
N HIS A 89 -25.91 -0.32 5.62
CA HIS A 89 -25.12 0.00 4.45
C HIS A 89 -23.63 -0.20 4.69
N LYS A 90 -22.91 -0.61 3.65
CA LYS A 90 -21.46 -0.70 3.68
C LYS A 90 -20.86 0.70 3.82
N LEU A 91 -19.92 0.85 4.73
CA LEU A 91 -19.24 2.12 4.96
C LEU A 91 -17.79 2.03 4.44
N LEU A 92 -17.46 2.91 3.52
CA LEU A 92 -16.12 3.06 2.97
C LEU A 92 -15.60 4.47 3.22
N SER A 93 -14.31 4.61 3.49
CA SER A 93 -13.63 5.89 3.46
C SER A 93 -12.59 5.92 2.35
N ILE A 94 -12.47 7.08 1.69
CA ILE A 94 -11.46 7.34 0.66
C ILE A 94 -10.53 8.39 1.20
N ASP A 95 -9.23 8.11 1.12
CA ASP A 95 -8.18 9.06 1.47
C ASP A 95 -6.96 8.87 0.59
N SER A 96 -6.10 9.88 0.54
CA SER A 96 -4.83 9.81 -0.16
C SER A 96 -3.67 10.24 0.72
N ALA A 97 -2.54 9.55 0.58
CA ALA A 97 -1.31 9.88 1.26
C ALA A 97 -0.19 10.12 0.26
N THR A 98 0.58 11.20 0.46
CA THR A 98 1.75 11.48 -0.36
C THR A 98 2.98 10.79 0.22
N ILE A 99 3.61 9.93 -0.58
CA ILE A 99 4.83 9.20 -0.22
C ILE A 99 6.00 9.88 -0.93
N ALA A 100 6.90 10.48 -0.14
CA ALA A 100 8.11 11.11 -0.67
C ALA A 100 9.08 10.05 -1.21
N LEU A 101 9.62 10.28 -2.42
CA LEU A 101 10.59 9.44 -3.09
C LEU A 101 11.87 10.22 -3.37
N SER A 102 12.99 9.50 -3.52
CA SER A 102 14.22 10.10 -4.03
C SER A 102 14.07 10.45 -5.51
N LEU A 103 14.42 11.67 -5.89
CA LEU A 103 14.36 12.15 -7.29
C LEU A 103 15.12 11.29 -8.28
N SER A 104 16.21 10.65 -7.83
CA SER A 104 17.04 9.81 -8.68
C SER A 104 16.43 8.45 -9.02
N MET A 105 15.27 8.12 -8.45
CA MET A 105 14.68 6.79 -8.63
C MET A 105 13.56 6.74 -9.67
N PHE A 106 12.86 7.88 -9.93
CA PHE A 106 11.68 7.85 -10.81
C PHE A 106 11.49 9.20 -11.52
N ASP A 107 11.77 9.27 -12.80
CA ASP A 107 11.61 10.48 -13.62
C ASP A 107 10.17 10.97 -13.72
N TRP A 108 9.19 10.07 -13.60
CA TRP A 108 7.76 10.38 -13.66
C TRP A 108 7.17 10.90 -12.34
N ALA A 109 7.83 10.62 -11.20
CA ALA A 109 7.33 10.97 -9.86
C ALA A 109 7.82 12.35 -9.39
N GLN A 110 7.72 13.38 -10.21
CA GLN A 110 8.18 14.73 -9.90
C GLN A 110 7.16 15.48 -9.05
N TYR A 111 7.52 15.87 -7.82
CA TYR A 111 6.66 16.64 -6.93
C TYR A 111 7.08 18.11 -6.82
N LYS A 112 8.35 18.40 -6.60
CA LYS A 112 8.97 19.74 -6.56
C LYS A 112 10.32 19.65 -7.24
N ARG A 113 10.94 20.82 -7.54
CA ARG A 113 12.26 20.89 -8.20
C ARG A 113 13.35 20.00 -7.57
N SER A 114 13.18 19.57 -6.32
CA SER A 114 14.17 18.79 -5.56
C SER A 114 13.63 17.50 -4.91
N LYS A 115 12.36 17.12 -5.14
CA LYS A 115 11.76 15.94 -4.49
C LYS A 115 10.82 15.21 -5.45
N GLY A 116 10.96 13.89 -5.53
CA GLY A 116 9.97 13.00 -6.11
C GLY A 116 8.92 12.60 -5.08
N ALA A 117 7.70 12.37 -5.50
CA ALA A 117 6.66 11.79 -4.67
C ALA A 117 5.64 11.04 -5.51
N VAL A 118 5.00 10.06 -4.91
CA VAL A 118 3.80 9.40 -5.44
C VAL A 118 2.67 9.59 -4.47
N LYS A 119 1.45 9.44 -4.97
CA LYS A 119 0.24 9.48 -4.15
C LYS A 119 -0.34 8.08 -4.05
N LEU A 120 -0.56 7.61 -2.83
CA LEU A 120 -1.29 6.38 -2.54
C LEU A 120 -2.73 6.75 -2.23
N HIS A 121 -3.67 6.34 -3.07
CA HIS A 121 -5.10 6.45 -2.81
C HIS A 121 -5.58 5.14 -2.20
N LEU A 122 -6.28 5.23 -1.09
CA LEU A 122 -6.78 4.08 -0.35
C LEU A 122 -8.29 4.19 -0.15
N VAL A 123 -9.00 3.11 -0.44
CA VAL A 123 -10.39 2.92 -0.02
C VAL A 123 -10.38 1.90 1.12
N LEU A 124 -10.80 2.33 2.31
CA LEU A 124 -10.86 1.50 3.50
C LEU A 124 -12.28 1.04 3.77
N ASP A 125 -12.46 -0.25 3.95
CA ASP A 125 -13.70 -0.85 4.42
C ASP A 125 -13.77 -0.83 5.94
N HIS A 126 -14.79 -0.20 6.50
CA HIS A 126 -14.96 -0.08 7.94
C HIS A 126 -15.56 -1.33 8.61
N ASP A 127 -16.06 -2.30 7.87
CA ASP A 127 -16.55 -3.57 8.45
C ASP A 127 -15.39 -4.45 8.96
N GLY A 128 -14.20 -4.35 8.38
CA GLY A 128 -13.01 -5.08 8.82
C GLY A 128 -11.78 -4.22 9.03
N TYR A 129 -11.84 -2.93 8.71
CA TYR A 129 -10.70 -2.00 8.64
C TYR A 129 -9.61 -2.50 7.68
N LEU A 130 -10.06 -3.10 6.57
CA LEU A 130 -9.17 -3.60 5.54
C LEU A 130 -9.25 -2.70 4.30
N PRO A 131 -8.14 -2.52 3.57
CA PRO A 131 -8.19 -1.87 2.28
C PRO A 131 -9.09 -2.66 1.33
N GLN A 132 -10.00 -1.98 0.64
CA GLN A 132 -10.77 -2.54 -0.46
C GLN A 132 -10.11 -2.24 -1.79
N TYR A 133 -9.44 -1.10 -1.88
CA TYR A 133 -8.82 -0.61 -3.09
C TYR A 133 -7.59 0.21 -2.76
N ALA A 134 -6.50 0.02 -3.49
CA ALA A 134 -5.27 0.79 -3.35
C ALA A 134 -4.71 1.11 -4.74
N VAL A 135 -4.46 2.38 -5.02
CA VAL A 135 -3.89 2.86 -6.28
C VAL A 135 -2.75 3.83 -6.01
N ILE A 136 -1.69 3.69 -6.78
CA ILE A 136 -0.59 4.63 -6.78
C ILE A 136 -0.70 5.50 -8.03
N SER A 137 -0.67 6.81 -7.85
CA SER A 137 -0.68 7.80 -8.92
C SER A 137 0.49 8.78 -8.81
N ASP A 138 0.67 9.62 -9.82
CA ASP A 138 1.56 10.77 -9.73
C ASP A 138 1.07 11.70 -8.61
N SER A 139 2.00 12.26 -7.84
CA SER A 139 1.70 13.20 -6.76
C SER A 139 1.01 14.49 -7.21
N LYS A 140 1.08 14.82 -8.50
CA LYS A 140 0.38 15.96 -9.11
C LYS A 140 -1.05 15.66 -9.52
N GLU A 141 -1.44 14.38 -9.60
CA GLU A 141 -2.81 14.00 -9.93
C GLU A 141 -3.75 14.44 -8.81
N ALA A 142 -4.85 15.09 -9.19
CA ALA A 142 -5.88 15.50 -8.23
C ALA A 142 -6.58 14.26 -7.66
N ASP A 143 -6.87 14.25 -6.37
CA ASP A 143 -7.50 13.12 -5.69
C ASP A 143 -8.82 12.70 -6.34
N ILE A 144 -9.61 13.69 -6.73
CA ILE A 144 -10.87 13.47 -7.44
C ILE A 144 -10.70 12.75 -8.79
N SER A 145 -9.59 12.97 -9.50
CA SER A 145 -9.34 12.32 -10.80
C SER A 145 -9.18 10.81 -10.64
N THR A 146 -8.55 10.38 -9.57
CA THR A 146 -8.43 8.95 -9.24
C THR A 146 -9.76 8.40 -8.73
N ALA A 147 -10.48 9.13 -7.87
CA ALA A 147 -11.78 8.70 -7.35
C ALA A 147 -12.83 8.51 -8.45
N LYS A 148 -12.84 9.34 -9.49
CA LYS A 148 -13.74 9.21 -10.67
C LYS A 148 -13.53 7.91 -11.46
N LYS A 149 -12.38 7.26 -11.31
CA LYS A 149 -12.09 5.95 -11.94
C LYS A 149 -12.56 4.76 -11.09
N MET A 150 -13.01 5.00 -9.86
CA MET A 150 -13.45 3.96 -8.93
C MET A 150 -14.96 3.71 -9.09
N SER A 151 -15.34 2.44 -8.96
CA SER A 151 -16.74 2.02 -8.96
C SER A 151 -17.11 1.48 -7.58
N PHE A 152 -18.31 1.83 -7.11
CA PHE A 152 -18.82 1.39 -5.81
C PHE A 152 -20.15 0.66 -5.98
N MET A 153 -20.42 -0.28 -5.10
CA MET A 153 -21.69 -1.00 -5.12
C MET A 153 -22.83 -0.08 -4.68
N PRO A 154 -24.01 -0.19 -5.31
CA PRO A 154 -25.20 0.54 -4.90
C PRO A 154 -25.48 0.41 -3.39
N GLY A 155 -25.91 1.50 -2.76
CA GLY A 155 -26.17 1.54 -1.32
C GLY A 155 -24.92 1.65 -0.44
N THR A 156 -23.73 1.82 -1.02
CA THR A 156 -22.50 2.10 -0.26
C THR A 156 -22.47 3.55 0.25
N MET A 157 -22.11 3.72 1.51
CA MET A 157 -21.87 5.05 2.08
C MET A 157 -20.39 5.39 1.95
N LEU A 158 -20.07 6.50 1.28
CA LEU A 158 -18.72 6.97 1.09
C LEU A 158 -18.43 8.17 2.01
N VAL A 159 -17.29 8.11 2.70
CA VAL A 159 -16.75 9.21 3.50
C VAL A 159 -15.42 9.65 2.88
N PHE A 160 -15.27 10.94 2.65
CA PHE A 160 -14.06 11.52 2.07
C PHE A 160 -13.89 12.96 2.54
N ASP A 161 -12.69 13.48 2.37
CA ASP A 161 -12.38 14.87 2.73
C ASP A 161 -12.80 15.88 1.62
N ARG A 162 -12.53 17.15 1.85
CA ARG A 162 -12.88 18.25 0.90
C ARG A 162 -12.08 18.16 -0.41
N GLY A 163 -10.97 17.46 -0.47
CA GLY A 163 -10.19 17.24 -1.69
C GLY A 163 -10.94 16.47 -2.77
N TYR A 164 -11.97 15.74 -2.37
CA TYR A 164 -12.86 14.98 -3.27
C TYR A 164 -14.19 15.72 -3.61
N ALA A 165 -14.29 17.01 -3.27
CA ALA A 165 -15.51 17.78 -3.54
C ALA A 165 -15.67 18.09 -5.04
N ASP A 166 -16.57 17.33 -5.70
CA ASP A 166 -16.93 17.51 -7.10
C ASP A 166 -18.40 17.11 -7.29
N TYR A 167 -19.22 18.11 -7.63
CA TYR A 167 -20.67 17.93 -7.69
C TYR A 167 -21.12 16.99 -8.81
N ASP A 168 -20.42 16.99 -9.95
CA ASP A 168 -20.73 16.09 -11.06
C ASP A 168 -20.42 14.64 -10.70
N TRP A 169 -19.31 14.41 -9.99
CA TRP A 169 -18.97 13.09 -9.47
C TRP A 169 -20.00 12.60 -8.46
N TRP A 170 -20.43 13.44 -7.54
CA TRP A 170 -21.46 13.10 -6.56
C TRP A 170 -22.80 12.77 -7.22
N LEU A 171 -23.18 13.53 -8.25
CA LEU A 171 -24.40 13.25 -9.02
C LEU A 171 -24.30 11.86 -9.69
N ASN A 172 -23.17 11.55 -10.33
CA ASN A 172 -22.93 10.27 -10.97
C ASN A 172 -22.95 9.09 -9.97
N LEU A 173 -22.37 9.26 -8.78
CA LEU A 173 -22.47 8.26 -7.72
C LEU A 173 -23.91 8.00 -7.29
N ARG A 174 -24.74 9.02 -7.26
CA ARG A 174 -26.14 8.92 -6.86
C ARG A 174 -27.02 8.28 -7.93
N THR A 175 -26.72 8.48 -9.21
CA THR A 175 -27.49 7.94 -10.35
C THR A 175 -27.06 6.53 -10.76
N SER A 176 -25.94 6.04 -10.24
CA SER A 176 -25.45 4.65 -10.46
C SER A 176 -26.07 3.66 -9.47
N VAL A 177 -27.11 4.08 -8.73
CA VAL A 177 -27.83 3.27 -7.72
C VAL A 177 -29.08 2.64 -8.35
#